data_0042ef180b2cd6a2fd65858f32fd231c
#
_entry.id   0042ef180b2cd6a2fd65858f32fd231c
#
_cell.length_a   1.000
_cell.length_b   1.000
_cell.length_c   1.000
_cell.angle_alpha   90.00
_cell.angle_beta   90.00
_cell.angle_gamma   90.00
#
_symmetry.space_group_name_H-M   'P 1'
#
loop_
_entity.id
_entity.type
_entity.pdbx_description
1 polymer ?
#
loop_
_entity_poly.entity_id
_entity_poly.type
_entity_poly.pdbx_seq_one_letter_code
_entity_poly.pdbx_strand_id
1 'polypeptide(L)'
;MSTLEIIAAFISFIGVALGVTGKRITWPWWAVSSALYGVLFIQWDLFASAALQLVFIAAAIAGWFGWGKKGAIPGPLKNKYRIYTALAIILATLALAPLLDRLGAASTYADAVLLFGSIAAQLLMVYEKYETWILWLVVDLGYTALYFRQAKLYPFGHNNVGATAHQQKSTCIHIAMYSGNTRLM
;
A
#
# COMPACT_ATOMS: atom_id res chain seq x y z
N MET A 1 19.76 7.73 -1.40
CA MET A 1 18.36 8.20 -1.54
C MET A 1 18.38 9.46 -2.38
N SER A 2 17.53 9.55 -3.38
CA SER A 2 17.36 10.78 -4.15
C SER A 2 16.58 11.82 -3.34
N THR A 3 16.70 13.10 -3.68
CA THR A 3 15.92 14.18 -3.04
C THR A 3 14.42 13.92 -3.17
N LEU A 4 13.97 13.37 -4.30
CA LEU A 4 12.56 13.02 -4.52
C LEU A 4 12.06 11.93 -3.57
N GLU A 5 12.88 10.90 -3.31
CA GLU A 5 12.56 9.85 -2.32
C GLU A 5 12.35 10.43 -0.91
N ILE A 6 13.25 11.33 -0.50
CA ILE A 6 13.17 11.97 0.83
C ILE A 6 11.89 12.82 0.93
N ILE A 7 11.59 13.61 -0.09
CA ILE A 7 10.38 14.44 -0.13
C ILE A 7 9.12 13.56 -0.11
N ALA A 8 9.07 12.53 -0.94
CA ALA A 8 7.93 11.61 -1.00
C ALA A 8 7.69 10.93 0.36
N ALA A 9 8.75 10.44 1.01
CA ALA A 9 8.68 9.82 2.32
C ALA A 9 8.19 10.80 3.40
N PHE A 10 8.69 12.03 3.39
CA PHE A 10 8.29 13.06 4.34
C PHE A 10 6.81 13.46 4.18
N ILE A 11 6.36 13.67 2.93
CA ILE A 11 4.95 13.98 2.63
C ILE A 11 4.04 12.82 3.03
N SER A 12 4.47 11.57 2.76
CA SER A 12 3.75 10.38 3.18
C SER A 12 3.61 10.30 4.69
N PHE A 13 4.69 10.54 5.44
CA PHE A 13 4.67 10.55 6.90
C PHE A 13 3.67 11.59 7.45
N ILE A 14 3.65 12.80 6.88
CA ILE A 14 2.65 13.83 7.26
C ILE A 14 1.25 13.32 6.96
N GLY A 15 1.03 12.73 5.78
CA GLY A 15 -0.27 12.17 5.38
C GLY A 15 -0.78 11.12 6.37
N VAL A 16 0.09 10.19 6.79
CA VAL A 16 -0.24 9.16 7.79
C VAL A 16 -0.54 9.79 9.16
N ALA A 17 0.29 10.70 9.63
CA ALA A 17 0.09 11.37 10.91
C ALA A 17 -1.25 12.13 10.94
N LEU A 18 -1.62 12.80 9.85
CA LEU A 18 -2.92 13.44 9.70
C LEU A 18 -4.07 12.41 9.62
N GLY A 19 -3.83 11.26 8.98
CA GLY A 19 -4.81 10.17 8.87
C GLY A 19 -5.25 9.63 10.22
N VAL A 20 -4.32 9.48 11.17
CA VAL A 20 -4.61 9.07 12.54
C VAL A 20 -5.57 10.06 13.22
N THR A 21 -5.50 11.34 12.89
CA THR A 21 -6.42 12.35 13.46
C THR A 21 -7.84 12.29 12.88
N GLY A 22 -8.07 11.49 11.84
CA GLY A 22 -9.35 11.43 11.12
C GLY A 22 -9.70 12.69 10.34
N LYS A 23 -8.78 13.66 10.23
CA LYS A 23 -9.07 14.93 9.55
C LYS A 23 -9.08 14.74 8.04
N ARG A 24 -10.07 15.36 7.37
CA ARG A 24 -10.22 15.33 5.91
C ARG A 24 -8.99 15.80 5.16
N ILE A 25 -8.19 16.67 5.75
CA ILE A 25 -6.96 17.21 5.15
C ILE A 25 -5.89 16.13 4.85
N THR A 26 -6.00 14.93 5.41
CA THR A 26 -5.13 13.81 5.12
C THR A 26 -5.16 13.40 3.64
N TRP A 27 -6.31 13.52 2.98
CA TRP A 27 -6.50 13.05 1.61
C TRP A 27 -5.65 13.79 0.57
N PRO A 28 -5.56 15.14 0.57
CA PRO A 28 -4.61 15.84 -0.30
C PRO A 28 -3.16 15.41 -0.09
N TRP A 29 -2.73 15.21 1.16
CA TRP A 29 -1.36 14.75 1.44
C TRP A 29 -1.10 13.36 0.87
N TRP A 30 -2.06 12.45 0.98
CA TRP A 30 -1.97 11.13 0.39
C TRP A 30 -1.99 11.16 -1.14
N ALA A 31 -2.81 12.01 -1.74
CA ALA A 31 -2.82 12.17 -3.20
C ALA A 31 -1.47 12.66 -3.72
N VAL A 32 -0.88 13.68 -3.06
CA VAL A 32 0.45 14.20 -3.42
C VAL A 32 1.52 13.13 -3.20
N SER A 33 1.52 12.44 -2.07
CA SER A 33 2.43 11.33 -1.79
C SER A 33 2.34 10.25 -2.87
N SER A 34 1.13 9.79 -3.19
CA SER A 34 0.92 8.77 -4.23
C SER A 34 1.39 9.25 -5.60
N ALA A 35 1.21 10.54 -5.95
CA ALA A 35 1.72 11.09 -7.20
C ALA A 35 3.26 11.05 -7.25
N LEU A 36 3.93 11.44 -6.17
CA LEU A 36 5.40 11.41 -6.08
C LEU A 36 5.94 9.97 -6.16
N TYR A 37 5.31 9.02 -5.46
CA TYR A 37 5.69 7.62 -5.56
C TYR A 37 5.37 7.02 -6.94
N GLY A 38 4.29 7.46 -7.58
CA GLY A 38 3.99 7.09 -8.96
C GLY A 38 5.13 7.46 -9.91
N VAL A 39 5.65 8.68 -9.80
CA VAL A 39 6.82 9.14 -10.58
C VAL A 39 8.06 8.30 -10.26
N LEU A 40 8.34 8.05 -8.98
CA LEU A 40 9.48 7.20 -8.57
C LEU A 40 9.37 5.78 -9.12
N PHE A 41 8.20 5.17 -9.05
CA PHE A 41 7.98 3.82 -9.57
C PHE A 41 8.13 3.74 -11.08
N ILE A 42 7.72 4.77 -11.83
CA ILE A 42 7.98 4.86 -13.28
C ILE A 42 9.49 4.96 -13.53
N GLN A 43 10.23 5.78 -12.78
CA GLN A 43 11.69 5.90 -12.91
C GLN A 43 12.44 4.61 -12.57
N TRP A 44 11.82 3.72 -11.82
CA TRP A 44 12.37 2.42 -11.42
C TRP A 44 11.82 1.26 -12.24
N ASP A 45 11.10 1.53 -13.34
CA ASP A 45 10.46 0.53 -14.21
C ASP A 45 9.45 -0.38 -13.47
N LEU A 46 8.91 0.11 -12.35
CA LEU A 46 7.91 -0.59 -11.53
C LEU A 46 6.48 -0.18 -11.94
N PHE A 47 6.10 -0.48 -13.17
CA PHE A 47 4.84 -0.01 -13.76
C PHE A 47 3.58 -0.49 -13.02
N ALA A 48 3.59 -1.72 -12.47
CA ALA A 48 2.47 -2.22 -11.66
C ALA A 48 2.29 -1.41 -10.37
N SER A 49 3.40 -1.07 -9.69
CA SER A 49 3.38 -0.22 -8.50
C SER A 49 2.98 1.21 -8.82
N ALA A 50 3.39 1.74 -9.98
CA ALA A 50 2.96 3.05 -10.47
C ALA A 50 1.44 3.06 -10.76
N ALA A 51 0.91 2.00 -11.39
CA ALA A 51 -0.52 1.86 -11.64
C ALA A 51 -1.33 1.79 -10.33
N LEU A 52 -0.80 1.13 -9.28
CA LEU A 52 -1.43 1.10 -7.97
C LEU A 52 -1.53 2.50 -7.35
N GLN A 53 -0.56 3.39 -7.61
CA GLN A 53 -0.65 4.77 -7.12
C GLN A 53 -1.82 5.53 -7.74
N LEU A 54 -2.22 5.24 -8.98
CA LEU A 54 -3.42 5.82 -9.57
C LEU A 54 -4.69 5.38 -8.82
N VAL A 55 -4.75 4.14 -8.37
CA VAL A 55 -5.85 3.66 -7.52
C VAL A 55 -5.88 4.43 -6.19
N PHE A 56 -4.72 4.67 -5.58
CA PHE A 56 -4.64 5.43 -4.32
C PHE A 56 -5.00 6.90 -4.51
N ILE A 57 -4.63 7.52 -5.63
CA ILE A 57 -5.06 8.90 -5.96
C ILE A 57 -6.58 8.94 -6.15
N ALA A 58 -7.16 7.99 -6.88
CA ALA A 58 -8.62 7.91 -7.04
C ALA A 58 -9.34 7.72 -5.69
N ALA A 59 -8.81 6.87 -4.81
CA ALA A 59 -9.30 6.68 -3.46
C ALA A 59 -9.17 7.95 -2.60
N ALA A 60 -8.06 8.70 -2.75
CA ALA A 60 -7.87 9.95 -2.04
C ALA A 60 -8.88 11.02 -2.49
N ILE A 61 -9.18 11.09 -3.77
CA ILE A 61 -10.24 11.97 -4.30
C ILE A 61 -11.61 11.54 -3.73
N ALA A 62 -11.94 10.25 -3.77
CA ALA A 62 -13.18 9.73 -3.22
C ALA A 62 -13.29 10.01 -1.70
N GLY A 63 -12.23 9.81 -0.94
CA GLY A 63 -12.18 10.08 0.49
C GLY A 63 -12.32 11.58 0.81
N TRP A 64 -11.70 12.45 0.00
CA TRP A 64 -11.86 13.89 0.15
C TRP A 64 -13.33 14.34 0.04
N PHE A 65 -14.08 13.76 -0.89
CA PHE A 65 -15.50 14.07 -1.03
C PHE A 65 -16.39 13.26 -0.08
N GLY A 66 -15.99 12.05 0.30
CA GLY A 66 -16.73 11.14 1.17
C GLY A 66 -16.70 11.55 2.65
N TRP A 67 -15.55 12.00 3.15
CA TRP A 67 -15.42 12.47 4.52
C TRP A 67 -16.04 13.86 4.67
N GLY A 68 -16.93 14.02 5.62
CA GLY A 68 -17.56 15.31 5.88
C GLY A 68 -16.59 16.39 6.34
N LYS A 69 -17.08 17.63 6.48
CA LYS A 69 -16.26 18.78 6.94
C LYS A 69 -15.65 18.56 8.34
N LYS A 70 -16.27 17.72 9.17
CA LYS A 70 -15.80 17.37 10.52
C LYS A 70 -14.72 16.25 10.50
N GLY A 71 -14.44 15.66 9.34
CA GLY A 71 -13.53 14.53 9.19
C GLY A 71 -14.23 13.18 9.25
N ALA A 72 -13.45 12.10 9.38
CA ALA A 72 -13.97 10.75 9.47
C ALA A 72 -14.80 10.53 10.73
N ILE A 73 -15.86 9.74 10.57
CA ILE A 73 -16.65 9.19 11.68
C ILE A 73 -16.53 7.67 11.59
N PRO A 74 -15.44 7.09 12.13
CA PRO A 74 -15.17 5.69 11.98
C PRO A 74 -16.24 4.81 12.62
N GLY A 75 -16.62 3.75 11.91
CA GLY A 75 -17.60 2.79 12.38
C GLY A 75 -17.21 1.33 12.04
N PRO A 76 -17.83 0.36 12.73
CA PRO A 76 -17.56 -1.04 12.48
C PRO A 76 -18.13 -1.49 11.12
N LEU A 77 -17.43 -2.37 10.44
CA LEU A 77 -17.93 -3.06 9.27
C LEU A 77 -18.88 -4.20 9.71
N LYS A 78 -20.06 -4.29 9.08
CA LYS A 78 -20.99 -5.41 9.37
C LYS A 78 -20.34 -6.73 8.97
N ASN A 79 -20.56 -7.80 9.76
CA ASN A 79 -19.94 -9.11 9.56
C ASN A 79 -20.07 -9.65 8.13
N LYS A 80 -21.22 -9.47 7.48
CA LYS A 80 -21.41 -9.89 6.09
C LYS A 80 -20.41 -9.23 5.12
N TYR A 81 -20.09 -7.95 5.33
CA TYR A 81 -19.13 -7.23 4.50
C TYR A 81 -17.68 -7.60 4.80
N ARG A 82 -17.37 -7.99 6.06
CA ARG A 82 -16.06 -8.58 6.40
C ARG A 82 -15.82 -9.86 5.60
N ILE A 83 -16.84 -10.74 5.55
CA ILE A 83 -16.78 -11.97 4.76
C ILE A 83 -16.65 -11.66 3.27
N TYR A 84 -17.44 -10.72 2.74
CA TYR A 84 -17.35 -10.35 1.32
C TYR A 84 -15.99 -9.73 0.96
N THR A 85 -15.41 -8.90 1.82
CA THR A 85 -14.06 -8.35 1.61
C THR A 85 -13.02 -9.48 1.59
N ALA A 86 -13.06 -10.39 2.54
CA ALA A 86 -12.15 -11.54 2.57
C ALA A 86 -12.30 -12.43 1.32
N LEU A 87 -13.53 -12.75 0.92
CA LEU A 87 -13.80 -13.53 -0.29
C LEU A 87 -13.34 -12.79 -1.55
N ALA A 88 -13.57 -11.49 -1.64
CA ALA A 88 -13.12 -10.69 -2.78
C ALA A 88 -11.59 -10.69 -2.91
N ILE A 89 -10.85 -10.53 -1.80
CA ILE A 89 -9.38 -10.64 -1.80
C ILE A 89 -8.94 -12.02 -2.27
N ILE A 90 -9.53 -13.09 -1.72
CA ILE A 90 -9.19 -14.48 -2.10
C ILE A 90 -9.46 -14.72 -3.58
N LEU A 91 -10.65 -14.41 -4.07
CA LEU A 91 -11.03 -14.63 -5.48
C LEU A 91 -10.17 -13.82 -6.44
N ALA A 92 -9.91 -12.55 -6.13
CA ALA A 92 -9.05 -11.70 -6.94
C ALA A 92 -7.60 -12.21 -6.94
N THR A 93 -7.10 -12.69 -5.79
CA THR A 93 -5.79 -13.34 -5.69
C THR A 93 -5.71 -14.58 -6.58
N LEU A 94 -6.70 -15.48 -6.48
CA LEU A 94 -6.74 -16.69 -7.30
C LEU A 94 -6.86 -16.40 -8.80
N ALA A 95 -7.51 -15.31 -9.18
CA ALA A 95 -7.60 -14.89 -10.57
C ALA A 95 -6.28 -14.28 -11.10
N LEU A 96 -5.59 -13.48 -10.29
CA LEU A 96 -4.36 -12.78 -10.71
C LEU A 96 -3.11 -13.64 -10.60
N ALA A 97 -2.99 -14.48 -9.57
CA ALA A 97 -1.77 -15.24 -9.31
C ALA A 97 -1.30 -16.12 -10.50
N PRO A 98 -2.19 -16.84 -11.22
CA PRO A 98 -1.76 -17.60 -12.40
C PRO A 98 -1.23 -16.74 -13.55
N LEU A 99 -1.71 -15.50 -13.66
CA LEU A 99 -1.19 -14.55 -14.65
C LEU A 99 0.21 -14.06 -14.26
N LEU A 100 0.43 -13.73 -13.00
CA LEU A 100 1.73 -13.34 -12.46
C LEU A 100 2.75 -14.48 -12.62
N ASP A 101 2.33 -15.71 -12.41
CA ASP A 101 3.17 -16.90 -12.60
C ASP A 101 3.65 -17.03 -14.04
N ARG A 102 2.76 -16.85 -15.01
CA ARG A 102 3.11 -16.84 -16.44
C ARG A 102 4.07 -15.72 -16.84
N LEU A 103 4.05 -14.61 -16.10
CA LEU A 103 4.94 -13.47 -16.30
C LEU A 103 6.29 -13.63 -15.56
N GLY A 104 6.50 -14.76 -14.87
CA GLY A 104 7.75 -15.06 -14.17
C GLY A 104 7.95 -14.33 -12.84
N ALA A 105 6.85 -13.88 -12.19
CA ALA A 105 6.95 -13.23 -10.89
C ALA A 105 7.39 -14.22 -9.79
N ALA A 106 8.31 -13.79 -8.93
CA ALA A 106 8.95 -14.66 -7.93
C ALA A 106 8.04 -15.11 -6.77
N SER A 107 6.96 -14.38 -6.50
CA SER A 107 6.09 -14.60 -5.32
C SER A 107 4.62 -14.32 -5.65
N THR A 108 4.09 -14.98 -6.66
CA THR A 108 2.81 -14.68 -7.33
C THR A 108 1.61 -14.56 -6.38
N TYR A 109 1.40 -15.55 -5.50
CA TYR A 109 0.26 -15.54 -4.57
C TYR A 109 0.44 -14.52 -3.44
N ALA A 110 1.67 -14.38 -2.90
CA ALA A 110 1.94 -13.40 -1.85
C ALA A 110 1.79 -11.98 -2.37
N ASP A 111 2.34 -11.68 -3.54
CA ASP A 111 2.21 -10.36 -4.18
C ASP A 111 0.74 -10.03 -4.49
N ALA A 112 -0.02 -10.99 -5.02
CA ALA A 112 -1.43 -10.79 -5.35
C ALA A 112 -2.29 -10.56 -4.11
N VAL A 113 -2.12 -11.34 -3.03
CA VAL A 113 -2.93 -11.17 -1.81
C VAL A 113 -2.61 -9.85 -1.11
N LEU A 114 -1.35 -9.43 -1.10
CA LEU A 114 -0.95 -8.15 -0.52
C LEU A 114 -1.45 -6.97 -1.35
N LEU A 115 -1.43 -7.08 -2.69
CA LEU A 115 -2.00 -6.08 -3.59
C LEU A 115 -3.50 -5.88 -3.31
N PHE A 116 -4.29 -6.96 -3.33
CA PHE A 116 -5.74 -6.84 -3.11
C PHE A 116 -6.09 -6.50 -1.66
N GLY A 117 -5.27 -6.93 -0.70
CA GLY A 117 -5.34 -6.49 0.69
C GLY A 117 -5.16 -4.98 0.82
N SER A 118 -4.16 -4.40 0.15
CA SER A 118 -3.91 -2.95 0.12
C SER A 118 -5.08 -2.17 -0.49
N ILE A 119 -5.62 -2.65 -1.61
CA ILE A 119 -6.79 -2.04 -2.25
C ILE A 119 -8.01 -2.09 -1.31
N ALA A 120 -8.25 -3.24 -0.70
CA ALA A 120 -9.36 -3.40 0.25
C ALA A 120 -9.19 -2.51 1.49
N ALA A 121 -7.98 -2.43 2.07
CA ALA A 121 -7.69 -1.55 3.19
C ALA A 121 -7.96 -0.08 2.82
N GLN A 122 -7.51 0.35 1.65
CA GLN A 122 -7.73 1.71 1.17
C GLN A 122 -9.22 2.02 0.96
N LEU A 123 -9.99 1.08 0.40
CA LEU A 123 -11.44 1.25 0.25
C LEU A 123 -12.14 1.32 1.60
N LEU A 124 -11.79 0.46 2.56
CA LEU A 124 -12.34 0.50 3.91
C LEU A 124 -12.03 1.85 4.61
N MET A 125 -10.88 2.45 4.33
CA MET A 125 -10.55 3.78 4.84
C MET A 125 -11.43 4.86 4.22
N VAL A 126 -11.67 4.83 2.91
CA VAL A 126 -12.61 5.76 2.25
C VAL A 126 -14.01 5.67 2.87
N TYR A 127 -14.45 4.45 3.20
CA TYR A 127 -15.75 4.20 3.84
C TYR A 127 -15.73 4.31 5.37
N GLU A 128 -14.67 4.86 5.95
CA GLU A 128 -14.55 5.13 7.40
C GLU A 128 -14.74 3.88 8.28
N LYS A 129 -14.10 2.75 7.92
CA LYS A 129 -14.20 1.50 8.67
C LYS A 129 -12.98 1.27 9.56
N TYR A 130 -13.20 0.87 10.85
CA TYR A 130 -12.10 0.55 11.77
C TYR A 130 -11.20 -0.55 11.27
N GLU A 131 -11.76 -1.52 10.54
CA GLU A 131 -11.05 -2.68 10.01
C GLU A 131 -9.92 -2.30 9.03
N THR A 132 -9.95 -1.08 8.50
CA THR A 132 -8.87 -0.57 7.66
C THR A 132 -7.50 -0.65 8.35
N TRP A 133 -7.44 -0.29 9.64
CA TRP A 133 -6.19 -0.27 10.40
C TRP A 133 -5.62 -1.66 10.62
N ILE A 134 -6.49 -2.63 10.93
CA ILE A 134 -6.11 -4.03 11.09
C ILE A 134 -5.61 -4.59 9.75
N LEU A 135 -6.31 -4.27 8.66
CA LEU A 135 -5.95 -4.79 7.34
C LEU A 135 -4.64 -4.17 6.85
N TRP A 136 -4.40 -2.88 7.08
CA TRP A 136 -3.12 -2.24 6.80
C TRP A 136 -1.98 -2.89 7.59
N LEU A 137 -2.16 -3.12 8.90
CA LEU A 137 -1.16 -3.80 9.72
C LEU A 137 -0.81 -5.20 9.16
N VAL A 138 -1.82 -5.98 8.77
CA VAL A 138 -1.61 -7.31 8.17
C VAL A 138 -0.85 -7.21 6.84
N VAL A 139 -1.21 -6.26 5.99
CA VAL A 139 -0.56 -6.03 4.70
C VAL A 139 0.90 -5.62 4.90
N ASP A 140 1.18 -4.69 5.81
CA ASP A 140 2.54 -4.20 6.08
C ASP A 140 3.45 -5.30 6.65
N LEU A 141 2.93 -6.10 7.59
CA LEU A 141 3.64 -7.28 8.11
C LEU A 141 3.88 -8.30 7.00
N GLY A 142 2.90 -8.51 6.11
CA GLY A 142 3.01 -9.39 4.96
C GLY A 142 4.10 -8.95 4.00
N TYR A 143 4.13 -7.69 3.60
CA TYR A 143 5.19 -7.12 2.75
C TYR A 143 6.55 -7.22 3.45
N THR A 144 6.62 -6.87 4.73
CA THR A 144 7.87 -7.00 5.51
C THR A 144 8.41 -8.42 5.47
N ALA A 145 7.56 -9.42 5.74
CA ALA A 145 7.94 -10.83 5.72
C ALA A 145 8.37 -11.30 4.31
N LEU A 146 7.62 -10.88 3.28
CA LEU A 146 7.92 -11.22 1.88
C LEU A 146 9.32 -10.74 1.50
N TYR A 147 9.63 -9.51 1.79
CA TYR A 147 10.91 -8.91 1.42
C TYR A 147 12.08 -9.41 2.26
N PHE A 148 11.83 -9.71 3.53
CA PHE A 148 12.84 -10.36 4.35
C PHE A 148 13.23 -11.73 3.81
N ARG A 149 12.26 -12.49 3.30
CA ARG A 149 12.51 -13.77 2.62
C ARG A 149 13.26 -13.58 1.31
N GLN A 150 12.91 -12.62 0.49
CA GLN A 150 13.60 -12.34 -0.78
C GLN A 150 15.04 -11.90 -0.54
N ALA A 151 15.29 -11.00 0.41
CA ALA A 151 16.64 -10.56 0.79
C ALA A 151 17.52 -11.72 1.29
N LYS A 152 16.94 -12.71 1.98
CA LYS A 152 17.64 -13.88 2.48
C LYS A 152 17.91 -14.93 1.40
N LEU A 153 17.04 -15.05 0.40
CA LEU A 153 17.18 -16.00 -0.71
C LEU A 153 18.17 -15.52 -1.79
N TYR A 154 18.41 -14.21 -1.88
CA TYR A 154 19.35 -13.59 -2.82
C TYR A 154 20.43 -12.81 -2.07
N PRO A 155 21.31 -13.46 -1.28
CA PRO A 155 22.47 -12.80 -0.72
C PRO A 155 23.39 -12.37 -1.87
N PHE A 156 23.80 -11.11 -1.87
CA PHE A 156 24.72 -10.44 -2.79
C PHE A 156 25.52 -11.38 -3.68
N GLY A 157 25.19 -11.51 -4.96
CA GLY A 157 26.07 -12.27 -5.85
C GLY A 157 25.54 -12.74 -7.20
N HIS A 158 24.42 -12.27 -7.74
CA HIS A 158 24.10 -12.54 -9.14
C HIS A 158 23.72 -11.26 -9.88
N ASN A 159 24.25 -11.11 -11.11
CA ASN A 159 24.34 -9.91 -11.96
C ASN A 159 23.03 -9.22 -12.41
N ASN A 160 21.99 -9.28 -11.60
CA ASN A 160 20.75 -8.51 -11.77
C ASN A 160 20.58 -7.45 -10.66
N VAL A 161 21.71 -6.81 -10.28
CA VAL A 161 21.82 -5.87 -9.17
C VAL A 161 20.92 -4.62 -9.31
N GLY A 162 20.49 -4.29 -10.52
CA GLY A 162 19.61 -3.13 -10.75
C GLY A 162 18.19 -3.35 -10.24
N ALA A 163 17.55 -4.46 -10.59
CA ALA A 163 16.14 -4.71 -10.26
C ALA A 163 15.92 -5.04 -8.77
N THR A 164 16.82 -5.84 -8.16
CA THR A 164 16.68 -6.23 -6.75
C THR A 164 17.02 -5.10 -5.77
N ALA A 165 18.02 -4.26 -6.07
CA ALA A 165 18.34 -3.09 -5.22
C ALA A 165 17.26 -2.02 -5.29
N HIS A 166 16.64 -1.81 -6.46
CA HIS A 166 15.49 -0.92 -6.61
C HIS A 166 14.25 -1.46 -5.91
N GLN A 167 13.98 -2.76 -6.02
CA GLN A 167 12.87 -3.42 -5.34
C GLN A 167 13.02 -3.38 -3.82
N GLN A 168 14.23 -3.56 -3.30
CA GLN A 168 14.53 -3.47 -1.88
C GLN A 168 14.39 -2.03 -1.33
N LYS A 169 14.78 -1.01 -2.12
CA LYS A 169 14.55 0.40 -1.77
C LYS A 169 13.06 0.76 -1.77
N SER A 170 12.32 0.33 -2.79
CA SER A 170 10.86 0.51 -2.87
C SER A 170 10.14 -0.03 -1.64
N THR A 171 10.60 -1.13 -1.11
CA THR A 171 10.06 -1.81 0.08
C THR A 171 10.32 -1.09 1.38
N CYS A 172 11.57 -0.65 1.63
CA CYS A 172 11.87 0.15 2.82
C CYS A 172 11.00 1.42 2.86
N ILE A 173 10.70 1.96 1.69
CA ILE A 173 9.85 3.13 1.54
C ILE A 173 8.37 2.79 1.77
N HIS A 174 7.88 1.64 1.30
CA HIS A 174 6.52 1.15 1.59
C HIS A 174 6.32 0.90 3.09
N ILE A 175 7.29 0.26 3.74
CA ILE A 175 7.28 0.04 5.19
C ILE A 175 7.32 1.38 5.93
N ALA A 176 8.15 2.34 5.52
CA ALA A 176 8.22 3.67 6.13
C ALA A 176 6.91 4.46 5.96
N MET A 177 6.17 4.25 4.86
CA MET A 177 4.87 4.89 4.65
C MET A 177 3.80 4.42 5.64
N TYR A 178 3.85 3.16 6.05
CA TYR A 178 2.77 2.54 6.83
C TYR A 178 3.17 2.15 8.26
N SER A 179 4.46 1.90 8.53
CA SER A 179 4.94 1.53 9.88
C SER A 179 4.96 2.68 10.90
N GLY A 180 4.82 3.93 10.46
CA GLY A 180 4.67 5.08 11.35
C GLY A 180 3.44 5.02 12.26
N ASN A 181 2.56 4.03 12.07
CA ASN A 181 1.25 3.98 12.72
C ASN A 181 1.14 2.96 13.89
N THR A 182 2.23 2.29 14.29
CA THR A 182 2.15 1.27 15.36
C THR A 182 2.49 1.77 16.76
N ARG A 183 2.60 3.07 16.99
CA ARG A 183 2.94 3.60 18.31
C ARG A 183 1.88 4.49 18.95
N LEU A 184 0.61 4.26 18.79
CA LEU A 184 -0.39 4.89 19.69
C LEU A 184 -1.70 4.08 19.65
N MET A 185 -1.74 3.00 20.40
CA MET A 185 -2.90 2.57 21.18
C MET A 185 -2.42 2.29 22.60
#